data_4ef6037980b73086ebd0c8c25d261aca
#
_entry.id   4ef6037980b73086ebd0c8c25d261aca
#
_cell.length_a   1.000
_cell.length_b   1.000
_cell.length_c   1.000
_cell.angle_alpha   90.00
_cell.angle_beta   90.00
_cell.angle_gamma   90.00
#
_symmetry.space_group_name_H-M   'P 1'
#
loop_
_entity.id
_entity.type
_entity.pdbx_description
1 polymer ?
#
loop_
_entity_poly.entity_id
_entity_poly.type
_entity_poly.pdbx_seq_one_letter_code
_entity_poly.pdbx_strand_id
1 'polypeptide(L)'
;MSGKVVSSIREAIEAAGLHDGMTVSFHHHLRSGDYVINMVMDEIAAMGIKNITLNASSLFDTHAALVQHIKSGVITGIITDYMSAGLGKYISAGVLERPVKFMTHGGRPAAIMDGRTPVDVAFVAAPAADKDGSCTGKTGRSACGSLGYAFADAEYAKKTVVITDGLCEKLEQPSIDGKFVDFVVEVPEIGDPKGIVSGTTTI
;
A
#
# COMPACT_ATOMS: atom_id res chain seq x y z
N MET A 1 -6.39 -2.38 26.66
CA MET A 1 -5.92 -1.80 25.36
C MET A 1 -6.90 -2.28 24.32
N SER A 2 -7.52 -1.38 23.56
CA SER A 2 -8.33 -1.78 22.40
C SER A 2 -7.39 -2.53 21.45
N GLY A 3 -7.82 -3.70 20.93
CA GLY A 3 -7.02 -4.45 19.98
C GLY A 3 -6.74 -3.62 18.72
N LYS A 4 -5.71 -3.97 17.94
CA LYS A 4 -5.36 -3.28 16.70
C LYS A 4 -6.31 -3.60 15.54
N VAL A 5 -7.11 -4.65 15.68
CA VAL A 5 -8.06 -5.08 14.65
C VAL A 5 -9.24 -4.12 14.62
N VAL A 6 -9.51 -3.57 13.44
CA VAL A 6 -10.64 -2.70 13.15
C VAL A 6 -11.52 -3.33 12.06
N SER A 7 -12.78 -2.92 11.99
CA SER A 7 -13.81 -3.62 11.21
C SER A 7 -13.77 -3.32 9.70
N SER A 8 -13.10 -2.25 9.28
CA SER A 8 -13.10 -1.83 7.88
C SER A 8 -11.91 -0.93 7.53
N ILE A 9 -11.63 -0.80 6.23
CA ILE A 9 -10.64 0.17 5.71
C ILE A 9 -11.02 1.60 6.11
N ARG A 10 -12.31 1.94 6.09
CA ARG A 10 -12.82 3.25 6.54
C ARG A 10 -12.44 3.54 7.98
N GLU A 11 -12.74 2.60 8.87
CA GLU A 11 -12.41 2.75 10.29
C GLU A 11 -10.89 2.89 10.50
N ALA A 12 -10.07 2.15 9.76
CA ALA A 12 -8.62 2.28 9.81
C ALA A 12 -8.14 3.65 9.34
N ILE A 13 -8.72 4.20 8.26
CA ILE A 13 -8.42 5.53 7.73
C ILE A 13 -8.78 6.61 8.76
N GLU A 14 -9.95 6.51 9.38
CA GLU A 14 -10.42 7.42 10.44
C GLU A 14 -9.51 7.35 11.67
N ALA A 15 -9.20 6.14 12.14
CA ALA A 15 -8.33 5.91 13.30
C ALA A 15 -6.88 6.36 13.06
N ALA A 16 -6.39 6.23 11.84
CA ALA A 16 -5.08 6.75 11.44
C ALA A 16 -5.05 8.27 11.29
N GLY A 17 -6.21 8.94 11.30
CA GLY A 17 -6.33 10.39 11.15
C GLY A 17 -5.97 10.90 9.77
N LEU A 18 -6.19 10.09 8.72
CA LEU A 18 -5.89 10.50 7.34
C LEU A 18 -6.80 11.66 6.92
N HIS A 19 -6.20 12.69 6.32
CA HIS A 19 -6.91 13.87 5.85
C HIS A 19 -6.23 14.46 4.59
N ASP A 20 -6.83 15.50 4.04
CA ASP A 20 -6.36 16.22 2.84
C ASP A 20 -4.87 16.61 2.97
N GLY A 21 -4.14 16.42 1.88
CA GLY A 21 -2.73 16.83 1.75
C GLY A 21 -1.72 15.80 2.25
N MET A 22 -2.17 14.71 2.88
CA MET A 22 -1.28 13.67 3.41
C MET A 22 -0.69 12.78 2.32
N THR A 23 0.41 12.09 2.69
CA THR A 23 1.07 11.08 1.87
C THR A 23 0.70 9.69 2.37
N VAL A 24 0.13 8.87 1.47
CA VAL A 24 -0.11 7.46 1.72
C VAL A 24 0.90 6.60 0.97
N SER A 25 1.33 5.48 1.55
CA SER A 25 2.28 4.60 0.90
C SER A 25 1.80 3.16 0.74
N PHE A 26 2.32 2.52 -0.32
CA PHE A 26 2.07 1.13 -0.68
C PHE A 26 3.33 0.49 -1.24
N HIS A 27 3.45 -0.84 -1.07
CA HIS A 27 4.54 -1.61 -1.65
C HIS A 27 4.00 -2.67 -2.63
N HIS A 28 4.70 -2.84 -3.76
CA HIS A 28 4.24 -3.61 -4.92
C HIS A 28 4.45 -5.13 -4.83
N HIS A 29 4.59 -5.71 -3.65
CA HIS A 29 4.87 -7.15 -3.53
C HIS A 29 3.75 -8.07 -4.05
N LEU A 30 2.51 -7.57 -4.17
CA LEU A 30 1.41 -8.27 -4.83
C LEU A 30 1.40 -8.07 -6.37
N ARG A 31 2.27 -7.21 -6.92
CA ARG A 31 2.46 -7.00 -8.37
C ARG A 31 1.15 -6.69 -9.11
N SER A 32 0.93 -7.36 -10.27
CA SER A 32 -0.29 -7.21 -11.06
C SER A 32 -1.53 -7.83 -10.40
N GLY A 33 -1.35 -8.56 -9.33
CA GLY A 33 -2.45 -9.13 -8.53
C GLY A 33 -2.96 -8.21 -7.41
N ASP A 34 -2.39 -7.02 -7.24
CA ASP A 34 -2.74 -6.14 -6.11
C ASP A 34 -4.15 -5.54 -6.24
N TYR A 35 -4.97 -5.72 -5.21
CA TYR A 35 -6.27 -5.07 -5.06
C TYR A 35 -6.24 -3.95 -4.02
N VAL A 36 -5.25 -3.94 -3.12
CA VAL A 36 -5.24 -3.10 -1.92
C VAL A 36 -5.15 -1.62 -2.27
N ILE A 37 -4.31 -1.24 -3.24
CA ILE A 37 -4.20 0.17 -3.66
C ILE A 37 -5.55 0.71 -4.11
N ASN A 38 -6.28 -0.03 -4.97
CA ASN A 38 -7.59 0.40 -5.45
C ASN A 38 -8.60 0.48 -4.30
N MET A 39 -8.71 -0.55 -3.46
CA MET A 39 -9.64 -0.56 -2.33
C MET A 39 -9.44 0.62 -1.39
N VAL A 40 -8.20 0.92 -1.04
CA VAL A 40 -7.89 2.04 -0.14
C VAL A 40 -8.17 3.38 -0.81
N MET A 41 -7.78 3.56 -2.07
CA MET A 41 -8.00 4.81 -2.78
C MET A 41 -9.47 5.07 -3.10
N ASP A 42 -10.26 4.02 -3.36
CA ASP A 42 -11.72 4.11 -3.51
C ASP A 42 -12.37 4.57 -2.19
N GLU A 43 -11.93 4.03 -1.05
CA GLU A 43 -12.45 4.42 0.25
C GLU A 43 -12.06 5.85 0.62
N ILE A 44 -10.81 6.26 0.39
CA ILE A 44 -10.34 7.64 0.56
C ILE A 44 -11.21 8.62 -0.25
N ALA A 45 -11.50 8.26 -1.52
CA ALA A 45 -12.37 9.06 -2.39
C ALA A 45 -13.81 9.13 -1.86
N ALA A 46 -14.36 8.00 -1.40
CA ALA A 46 -15.72 7.90 -0.84
C ALA A 46 -15.87 8.69 0.48
N MET A 47 -14.78 8.89 1.22
CA MET A 47 -14.72 9.74 2.41
C MET A 47 -14.59 11.24 2.07
N GLY A 48 -14.42 11.59 0.79
CA GLY A 48 -14.25 12.97 0.34
C GLY A 48 -12.86 13.55 0.59
N ILE A 49 -11.89 12.73 0.98
CA ILE A 49 -10.50 13.15 1.21
C ILE A 49 -9.83 13.41 -0.14
N LYS A 50 -9.06 14.50 -0.22
CA LYS A 50 -8.43 14.98 -1.46
C LYS A 50 -6.97 15.37 -1.26
N ASN A 51 -6.32 15.74 -2.37
CA ASN A 51 -4.94 16.24 -2.39
C ASN A 51 -3.92 15.24 -1.83
N ILE A 52 -4.16 13.95 -2.00
CA ILE A 52 -3.27 12.89 -1.53
C ILE A 52 -2.03 12.79 -2.42
N THR A 53 -0.87 12.62 -1.79
CA THR A 53 0.34 12.12 -2.47
C THR A 53 0.37 10.60 -2.36
N LEU A 54 0.26 9.91 -3.50
CA LEU A 54 0.38 8.46 -3.59
C LEU A 54 1.88 8.07 -3.72
N ASN A 55 2.45 7.50 -2.67
CA ASN A 55 3.81 6.97 -2.67
C ASN A 55 3.78 5.44 -2.82
N ALA A 56 3.74 4.95 -4.04
CA ALA A 56 3.68 3.53 -4.35
C ALA A 56 4.96 3.07 -5.05
N SER A 57 5.59 1.99 -4.56
CA SER A 57 6.85 1.51 -5.14
C SER A 57 6.72 1.08 -6.61
N SER A 58 5.55 0.58 -7.03
CA SER A 58 5.26 0.35 -8.46
C SER A 58 3.76 0.42 -8.72
N LEU A 59 3.38 0.94 -9.87
CA LEU A 59 2.00 1.04 -10.34
C LEU A 59 1.84 0.22 -11.62
N PHE A 60 0.98 -0.79 -11.58
CA PHE A 60 0.69 -1.70 -12.68
C PHE A 60 -0.63 -1.38 -13.37
N ASP A 61 -0.96 -2.06 -14.47
CA ASP A 61 -2.21 -1.83 -15.20
C ASP A 61 -3.45 -2.21 -14.38
N THR A 62 -3.33 -3.08 -13.38
CA THR A 62 -4.38 -3.37 -12.40
C THR A 62 -4.82 -2.12 -11.62
N HIS A 63 -3.98 -1.09 -11.55
CA HIS A 63 -4.26 0.18 -10.89
C HIS A 63 -4.82 1.26 -11.84
N ALA A 64 -5.34 0.88 -13.00
CA ALA A 64 -5.89 1.85 -13.99
C ALA A 64 -7.03 2.72 -13.43
N ALA A 65 -7.76 2.23 -12.43
CA ALA A 65 -8.80 2.99 -11.73
C ALA A 65 -8.28 4.29 -11.08
N LEU A 66 -7.00 4.36 -10.71
CA LEU A 66 -6.35 5.55 -10.15
C LEU A 66 -6.47 6.80 -11.05
N VAL A 67 -6.65 6.60 -12.37
CA VAL A 67 -6.92 7.69 -13.30
C VAL A 67 -8.14 8.52 -12.90
N GLN A 68 -9.19 7.90 -12.36
CA GLN A 68 -10.38 8.63 -11.91
C GLN A 68 -10.09 9.43 -10.63
N HIS A 69 -9.28 8.88 -9.73
CA HIS A 69 -8.85 9.57 -8.52
C HIS A 69 -7.93 10.78 -8.82
N ILE A 70 -7.11 10.69 -9.88
CA ILE A 70 -6.33 11.83 -10.37
C ILE A 70 -7.28 12.91 -10.92
N LYS A 71 -8.23 12.53 -11.78
CA LYS A 71 -9.18 13.47 -12.39
C LYS A 71 -10.06 14.20 -11.36
N SER A 72 -10.43 13.50 -10.29
CA SER A 72 -11.27 14.06 -9.23
C SER A 72 -10.50 14.87 -8.17
N GLY A 73 -9.16 14.95 -8.29
CA GLY A 73 -8.31 15.67 -7.35
C GLY A 73 -8.10 14.94 -6.02
N VAL A 74 -8.45 13.65 -5.93
CA VAL A 74 -8.10 12.80 -4.80
C VAL A 74 -6.60 12.57 -4.77
N ILE A 75 -5.99 12.23 -5.92
CA ILE A 75 -4.54 12.11 -6.09
C ILE A 75 -4.03 13.34 -6.85
N THR A 76 -3.13 14.10 -6.24
CA THR A 76 -2.50 15.27 -6.86
C THR A 76 -0.98 15.13 -7.02
N GLY A 77 -0.38 14.12 -6.42
CA GLY A 77 1.05 13.81 -6.55
C GLY A 77 1.31 12.31 -6.52
N ILE A 78 2.32 11.87 -7.25
CA ILE A 78 2.77 10.47 -7.28
C ILE A 78 4.27 10.40 -7.06
N ILE A 79 4.69 9.47 -6.21
CA ILE A 79 6.08 9.04 -6.01
C ILE A 79 6.10 7.55 -6.31
N THR A 80 6.96 7.12 -7.23
CA THR A 80 7.01 5.70 -7.63
C THR A 80 8.38 5.32 -8.19
N ASP A 81 8.66 4.00 -8.27
CA ASP A 81 9.85 3.46 -8.90
C ASP A 81 9.54 2.99 -10.34
N TYR A 82 8.29 2.58 -10.56
CA TYR A 82 7.81 2.06 -11.83
C TYR A 82 6.34 2.41 -12.06
N MET A 83 6.01 2.64 -13.32
CA MET A 83 4.65 2.86 -13.77
C MET A 83 4.41 2.14 -15.09
N SER A 84 3.31 1.39 -15.19
CA SER A 84 2.92 0.73 -16.44
C SER A 84 2.64 1.73 -17.55
N ALA A 85 2.77 1.27 -18.81
CA ALA A 85 2.60 2.12 -19.98
C ALA A 85 1.20 2.76 -20.06
N GLY A 86 0.15 2.03 -19.64
CA GLY A 86 -1.23 2.53 -19.65
C GLY A 86 -1.41 3.76 -18.77
N LEU A 87 -1.03 3.65 -17.50
CA LEU A 87 -1.10 4.75 -16.54
C LEU A 87 -0.11 5.87 -16.90
N GLY A 88 1.12 5.50 -17.30
CA GLY A 88 2.16 6.44 -17.71
C GLY A 88 1.75 7.32 -18.90
N LYS A 89 1.11 6.75 -19.91
CA LYS A 89 0.57 7.49 -21.06
C LYS A 89 -0.46 8.53 -20.63
N TYR A 90 -1.32 8.15 -19.69
CA TYR A 90 -2.37 9.04 -19.18
C TYR A 90 -1.76 10.24 -18.42
N ILE A 91 -0.81 9.96 -17.54
CA ILE A 91 -0.13 11.00 -16.76
C ILE A 91 0.72 11.91 -17.63
N SER A 92 1.38 11.35 -18.66
CA SER A 92 2.16 12.13 -19.65
C SER A 92 1.32 13.11 -20.47
N ALA A 93 0.00 12.93 -20.49
CA ALA A 93 -0.93 13.88 -21.08
C ALA A 93 -1.20 15.13 -20.20
N GLY A 94 -0.51 15.26 -19.06
CA GLY A 94 -0.59 16.44 -18.19
C GLY A 94 -1.79 16.49 -17.26
N VAL A 95 -2.35 15.36 -16.90
CA VAL A 95 -3.55 15.28 -16.03
C VAL A 95 -3.23 15.35 -14.54
N LEU A 96 -1.98 15.13 -14.15
CA LEU A 96 -1.55 15.19 -12.76
C LEU A 96 -1.11 16.62 -12.40
N GLU A 97 -1.57 17.15 -11.28
CA GLU A 97 -1.29 18.52 -10.84
C GLU A 97 0.21 18.73 -10.57
N ARG A 98 0.87 17.77 -9.94
CA ARG A 98 2.30 17.81 -9.61
C ARG A 98 3.08 16.79 -10.44
N PRO A 99 4.31 17.11 -10.90
CA PRO A 99 5.15 16.14 -11.61
C PRO A 99 5.34 14.86 -10.81
N VAL A 100 5.36 13.71 -11.49
CA VAL A 100 5.69 12.42 -10.86
C VAL A 100 7.15 12.46 -10.41
N LYS A 101 7.39 12.08 -9.16
CA LYS A 101 8.73 11.85 -8.63
C LYS A 101 9.11 10.38 -8.82
N PHE A 102 9.96 10.11 -9.80
CA PHE A 102 10.52 8.78 -9.98
C PHE A 102 11.75 8.59 -9.09
N MET A 103 11.83 7.41 -8.49
CA MET A 103 12.94 7.01 -7.62
C MET A 103 13.48 5.66 -8.09
N THR A 104 14.71 5.32 -7.70
CA THR A 104 15.18 3.94 -7.87
C THR A 104 14.54 3.05 -6.82
N HIS A 105 14.47 1.74 -7.09
CA HIS A 105 13.85 0.76 -6.19
C HIS A 105 14.44 0.79 -4.77
N GLY A 106 15.77 0.90 -4.62
CA GLY A 106 16.40 1.08 -3.31
C GLY A 106 16.39 2.53 -2.81
N GLY A 107 16.26 3.51 -3.70
CA GLY A 107 16.23 4.93 -3.34
C GLY A 107 14.95 5.35 -2.64
N ARG A 108 13.80 4.71 -2.97
CA ARG A 108 12.51 5.01 -2.33
C ARG A 108 12.53 4.66 -0.83
N PRO A 109 12.83 3.41 -0.40
CA PRO A 109 12.89 3.10 1.02
C PRO A 109 13.96 3.93 1.75
N ALA A 110 15.13 4.15 1.15
CA ALA A 110 16.14 5.02 1.74
C ALA A 110 15.61 6.45 2.00
N ALA A 111 14.84 7.01 1.06
CA ALA A 111 14.25 8.35 1.21
C ALA A 111 13.11 8.40 2.25
N ILE A 112 12.43 7.30 2.50
CA ILE A 112 11.47 7.17 3.60
C ILE A 112 12.23 7.14 4.93
N MET A 113 13.24 6.29 5.04
CA MET A 113 14.04 6.09 6.25
C MET A 113 14.79 7.35 6.70
N ASP A 114 15.28 8.16 5.75
CA ASP A 114 16.01 9.41 6.06
C ASP A 114 15.11 10.66 6.11
N GLY A 115 13.80 10.49 5.95
CA GLY A 115 12.80 11.56 6.06
C GLY A 115 12.70 12.50 4.85
N ARG A 116 13.43 12.26 3.73
CA ARG A 116 13.28 13.03 2.48
C ARG A 116 11.94 12.83 1.79
N THR A 117 11.27 11.71 2.10
CA THR A 117 9.94 11.38 1.59
C THR A 117 9.11 10.86 2.75
N PRO A 118 8.60 11.75 3.62
CA PRO A 118 7.82 11.35 4.78
C PRO A 118 6.50 10.70 4.35
N VAL A 119 6.08 9.68 5.08
CA VAL A 119 4.82 8.95 4.89
C VAL A 119 3.94 9.20 6.11
N ASP A 120 2.70 9.64 5.86
CA ASP A 120 1.74 9.85 6.95
C ASP A 120 1.05 8.54 7.32
N VAL A 121 0.55 7.80 6.32
CA VAL A 121 -0.07 6.48 6.54
C VAL A 121 0.47 5.47 5.55
N ALA A 122 1.05 4.39 6.05
CA ALA A 122 1.44 3.23 5.25
C ALA A 122 0.32 2.18 5.26
N PHE A 123 -0.07 1.70 4.07
CA PHE A 123 -0.97 0.56 3.92
C PHE A 123 -0.16 -0.63 3.41
N VAL A 124 -0.03 -1.65 4.25
CA VAL A 124 0.76 -2.85 3.96
C VAL A 124 -0.19 -4.02 3.71
N ALA A 125 -0.23 -4.48 2.46
CA ALA A 125 -0.92 -5.72 2.13
C ALA A 125 -0.16 -6.91 2.73
N ALA A 126 -0.83 -7.83 3.40
CA ALA A 126 -0.16 -9.01 3.95
C ALA A 126 -1.07 -10.25 3.86
N PRO A 127 -0.64 -11.32 3.19
CA PRO A 127 -1.41 -12.57 3.09
C PRO A 127 -1.72 -13.24 4.42
N ALA A 128 -0.95 -12.92 5.45
CA ALA A 128 -1.23 -13.34 6.81
C ALA A 128 -0.81 -12.25 7.81
N ALA A 129 -1.67 -12.00 8.78
CA ALA A 129 -1.42 -11.07 9.89
C ALA A 129 -2.04 -11.60 11.18
N ASP A 130 -1.47 -11.26 12.32
CA ASP A 130 -2.06 -11.55 13.61
C ASP A 130 -2.76 -10.32 14.25
N LYS A 131 -3.48 -10.57 15.32
CA LYS A 131 -4.25 -9.54 16.02
C LYS A 131 -3.37 -8.46 16.68
N ASP A 132 -2.10 -8.75 16.89
CA ASP A 132 -1.12 -7.82 17.43
C ASP A 132 -0.46 -6.95 16.34
N GLY A 133 -0.77 -7.24 15.06
CA GLY A 133 -0.29 -6.50 13.89
C GLY A 133 0.97 -7.09 13.25
N SER A 134 1.53 -8.17 13.78
CA SER A 134 2.63 -8.87 13.09
C SER A 134 2.13 -9.45 11.78
N CYS A 135 2.91 -9.33 10.71
CA CYS A 135 2.45 -9.80 9.39
C CYS A 135 3.56 -10.42 8.55
N THR A 136 3.17 -11.25 7.58
CA THR A 136 4.10 -11.94 6.68
C THR A 136 3.50 -12.16 5.30
N GLY A 137 4.34 -12.18 4.28
CA GLY A 137 3.97 -12.56 2.91
C GLY A 137 4.27 -14.01 2.58
N LYS A 138 4.84 -14.78 3.50
CA LYS A 138 5.34 -16.16 3.21
C LYS A 138 4.24 -17.22 3.20
N THR A 139 3.14 -16.96 3.88
CA THR A 139 2.00 -17.88 4.04
C THR A 139 0.70 -17.17 3.72
N GLY A 140 -0.38 -17.92 3.52
CA GLY A 140 -1.69 -17.39 3.17
C GLY A 140 -2.05 -17.58 1.68
N ARG A 141 -3.29 -17.25 1.33
CA ARG A 141 -3.85 -17.41 -0.02
C ARG A 141 -3.07 -16.60 -1.07
N SER A 142 -2.74 -15.37 -0.73
CA SER A 142 -2.04 -14.42 -1.60
C SER A 142 -0.54 -14.38 -1.32
N ALA A 143 0.07 -15.52 -0.91
CA ALA A 143 1.48 -15.59 -0.57
C ALA A 143 2.38 -15.03 -1.67
N CYS A 144 3.26 -14.10 -1.30
CA CYS A 144 4.11 -13.33 -2.22
C CYS A 144 5.60 -13.38 -1.85
N GLY A 145 5.96 -14.18 -0.85
CA GLY A 145 7.33 -14.29 -0.32
C GLY A 145 7.61 -13.25 0.77
N SER A 146 8.82 -12.72 0.82
CA SER A 146 9.14 -11.63 1.74
C SER A 146 8.41 -10.36 1.29
N LEU A 147 8.02 -9.51 2.27
CA LEU A 147 7.32 -8.25 1.98
C LEU A 147 8.25 -7.17 1.40
N GLY A 148 9.51 -7.52 1.13
CA GLY A 148 10.49 -6.64 0.51
C GLY A 148 10.71 -5.35 1.32
N TYR A 149 10.76 -4.22 0.64
CA TYR A 149 10.96 -2.93 1.28
C TYR A 149 9.73 -2.37 2.00
N ALA A 150 8.60 -3.11 2.08
CA ALA A 150 7.45 -2.70 2.86
C ALA A 150 7.78 -2.51 4.35
N PHE A 151 8.87 -3.09 4.85
CA PHE A 151 9.34 -2.82 6.21
C PHE A 151 9.70 -1.33 6.41
N ALA A 152 10.26 -0.66 5.40
CA ALA A 152 10.59 0.75 5.50
C ALA A 152 9.32 1.61 5.57
N ASP A 153 8.29 1.24 4.79
CA ASP A 153 6.97 1.88 4.91
C ASP A 153 6.39 1.69 6.31
N ALA A 154 6.41 0.45 6.83
CA ALA A 154 5.83 0.14 8.14
C ALA A 154 6.58 0.79 9.31
N GLU A 155 7.91 0.81 9.28
CA GLU A 155 8.73 1.27 10.40
C GLU A 155 8.83 2.79 10.49
N TYR A 156 8.74 3.49 9.34
CA TYR A 156 9.02 4.94 9.27
C TYR A 156 7.81 5.79 8.91
N ALA A 157 6.65 5.21 8.63
CA ALA A 157 5.41 5.98 8.53
C ALA A 157 4.95 6.46 9.91
N LYS A 158 4.17 7.55 9.94
CA LYS A 158 3.56 8.02 11.20
C LYS A 158 2.50 7.06 11.72
N LYS A 159 1.78 6.40 10.80
CA LYS A 159 0.78 5.36 11.07
C LYS A 159 0.91 4.23 10.07
N THR A 160 0.70 2.99 10.52
CA THR A 160 0.74 1.81 9.68
C THR A 160 -0.52 0.96 9.84
N VAL A 161 -1.16 0.69 8.72
CA VAL A 161 -2.34 -0.16 8.60
C VAL A 161 -1.94 -1.42 7.82
N VAL A 162 -2.11 -2.59 8.41
CA VAL A 162 -2.01 -3.86 7.69
C VAL A 162 -3.38 -4.25 7.16
N ILE A 163 -3.46 -4.60 5.87
CA ILE A 163 -4.65 -5.14 5.23
C ILE A 163 -4.36 -6.60 4.85
N THR A 164 -5.17 -7.52 5.36
CA THR A 164 -4.93 -8.97 5.25
C THR A 164 -6.18 -9.71 4.78
N ASP A 165 -5.99 -10.84 4.09
CA ASP A 165 -7.01 -11.84 3.80
C ASP A 165 -6.80 -13.14 4.59
N GLY A 166 -5.97 -13.08 5.64
CA GLY A 166 -5.64 -14.22 6.49
C GLY A 166 -5.30 -13.79 7.92
N LEU A 167 -6.32 -13.30 8.66
CA LEU A 167 -6.15 -12.95 10.07
C LEU A 167 -6.02 -14.21 10.94
N CYS A 168 -5.02 -14.26 11.79
CA CYS A 168 -4.79 -15.35 12.74
C CYS A 168 -4.58 -14.85 14.17
N GLU A 169 -4.53 -15.77 15.13
CA GLU A 169 -4.31 -15.42 16.54
C GLU A 169 -2.90 -14.92 16.78
N LYS A 170 -1.89 -15.61 16.22
CA LYS A 170 -0.49 -15.25 16.38
C LYS A 170 0.38 -15.83 15.26
N LEU A 171 1.32 -15.01 14.79
CA LEU A 171 2.38 -15.42 13.87
C LEU A 171 3.68 -15.71 14.64
N GLU A 172 4.27 -16.90 14.39
CA GLU A 172 5.53 -17.27 15.02
C GLU A 172 6.75 -16.61 14.36
N GLN A 173 6.67 -16.37 13.03
CA GLN A 173 7.79 -15.83 12.25
C GLN A 173 7.30 -14.69 11.33
N PRO A 174 7.01 -13.51 11.88
CA PRO A 174 6.59 -12.37 11.09
C PRO A 174 7.73 -11.84 10.22
N SER A 175 7.36 -11.24 9.07
CA SER A 175 8.27 -10.45 8.25
C SER A 175 8.34 -9.00 8.74
N ILE A 176 7.23 -8.49 9.28
CA ILE A 176 7.11 -7.20 9.93
C ILE A 176 6.53 -7.41 11.32
N ASP A 177 7.23 -6.88 12.34
CA ASP A 177 6.83 -6.97 13.74
C ASP A 177 5.63 -6.07 14.01
N GLY A 178 4.67 -6.56 14.77
CA GLY A 178 3.46 -5.84 15.14
C GLY A 178 3.70 -4.50 15.85
N LYS A 179 4.85 -4.32 16.51
CA LYS A 179 5.19 -3.03 17.16
C LYS A 179 5.21 -1.84 16.18
N PHE A 180 5.40 -2.09 14.88
CA PHE A 180 5.39 -1.07 13.84
C PHE A 180 4.00 -0.85 13.21
N VAL A 181 2.99 -1.60 13.64
CA VAL A 181 1.65 -1.58 13.06
C VAL A 181 0.67 -0.99 14.07
N ASP A 182 -0.11 -0.02 13.64
CA ASP A 182 -1.15 0.61 14.46
C ASP A 182 -2.50 -0.12 14.35
N PHE A 183 -2.88 -0.50 13.11
CA PHE A 183 -4.18 -1.11 12.82
C PHE A 183 -4.08 -2.30 11.89
N VAL A 184 -5.01 -3.25 12.03
CA VAL A 184 -5.17 -4.42 11.16
C VAL A 184 -6.60 -4.48 10.66
N VAL A 185 -6.76 -4.65 9.35
CA VAL A 185 -8.06 -4.82 8.69
C VAL A 185 -8.08 -6.17 7.99
N GLU A 186 -9.07 -7.00 8.27
CA GLU A 186 -9.32 -8.20 7.50
C GLU A 186 -10.29 -7.90 6.36
N VAL A 187 -9.94 -8.33 5.15
CA VAL A 187 -10.75 -8.21 3.94
C VAL A 187 -10.90 -9.57 3.27
N PRO A 188 -11.93 -9.80 2.43
CA PRO A 188 -12.10 -11.09 1.76
C PRO A 188 -10.94 -11.51 0.87
N GLU A 189 -10.29 -10.56 0.21
CA GLU A 189 -9.17 -10.78 -0.71
C GLU A 189 -8.29 -9.54 -0.80
N ILE A 190 -6.97 -9.70 -0.71
CA ILE A 190 -6.01 -8.62 -0.93
C ILE A 190 -5.45 -8.61 -2.36
N GLY A 191 -5.65 -9.69 -3.11
CA GLY A 191 -5.16 -9.78 -4.48
C GLY A 191 -5.45 -11.11 -5.18
N ASP A 192 -5.19 -11.13 -6.49
CA ASP A 192 -5.25 -12.34 -7.32
C ASP A 192 -3.92 -13.11 -7.22
N PRO A 193 -3.90 -14.34 -6.66
CA PRO A 193 -2.70 -15.16 -6.57
C PRO A 193 -2.01 -15.42 -7.92
N LYS A 194 -2.75 -15.43 -9.04
CA LYS A 194 -2.18 -15.62 -10.38
C LYS A 194 -1.43 -14.39 -10.88
N GLY A 195 -1.84 -13.19 -10.46
CA GLY A 195 -1.17 -11.94 -10.80
C GLY A 195 0.08 -11.63 -9.96
N ILE A 196 0.25 -12.34 -8.83
CA ILE A 196 1.38 -12.17 -7.90
C ILE A 196 2.65 -12.86 -8.44
N VAL A 197 2.51 -13.88 -9.29
CA VAL A 197 3.62 -14.69 -9.81
C VAL A 197 4.58 -13.81 -10.63
N SER A 198 5.84 -13.74 -10.23
CA SER A 198 6.89 -13.23 -11.11
C SER A 198 7.12 -14.24 -12.21
N GLY A 199 7.15 -13.80 -13.48
CA GLY A 199 7.39 -14.68 -14.64
C GLY A 199 8.79 -15.33 -14.67
N THR A 200 9.32 -15.76 -13.54
CA THR A 200 10.54 -16.55 -13.43
C THR A 200 10.22 -17.96 -13.86
N THR A 201 10.68 -18.32 -15.04
CA THR A 201 10.68 -19.70 -15.51
C THR A 201 11.44 -20.55 -14.49
N THR A 202 10.77 -21.52 -13.89
CA THR A 202 11.42 -22.60 -13.17
C THR A 202 12.24 -23.38 -14.20
N ILE A 203 13.54 -23.36 -14.08
CA ILE A 203 14.46 -24.23 -14.87
C ILE A 203 14.35 -25.63 -14.31
#